data_0a2788ab251ec1bff91f2a1fec3cc1ce
#
_entry.id   0a2788ab251ec1bff91f2a1fec3cc1ce
#
_cell.length_a   1.000
_cell.length_b   1.000
_cell.length_c   1.000
_cell.angle_alpha   90.00
_cell.angle_beta   90.00
_cell.angle_gamma   90.00
#
_symmetry.space_group_name_H-M   'P 1'
#
loop_
_entity.id
_entity.type
_entity.pdbx_description
1 polymer ?
#
loop_
_entity_poly.entity_id
_entity_poly.type
_entity_poly.pdbx_seq_one_letter_code
_entity_poly.pdbx_strand_id
1 'polypeptide(L)'
;MLTVLSISVILSGCIKNIHQAELHHGQTSNMIHIHNQWVRAVPPVSHISAAYMSIINHGSMEDQLLAVQTSAAEVVEIHNVKKENGMMSMYPVKFVDVSAGGSQELKPGGYHVMLIKLVKPLKVGDEVELTLHFKNAGMVKVTAPVMGSMPKGEMKHDTKEHESLDHAGSHD
;
A
#
# COMPACT_ATOMS: atom_id res chain seq x y z
N MET A 1 78.43 -35.59 -20.63
CA MET A 1 77.61 -35.51 -19.39
C MET A 1 77.32 -34.03 -19.13
N LEU A 2 76.13 -33.56 -19.52
CA LEU A 2 75.72 -32.18 -19.33
C LEU A 2 74.55 -32.21 -18.37
N THR A 3 74.73 -31.66 -17.18
CA THR A 3 73.69 -31.48 -16.14
C THR A 3 73.01 -30.13 -16.37
N VAL A 4 71.74 -30.18 -16.72
CA VAL A 4 70.89 -28.98 -16.87
C VAL A 4 70.32 -28.67 -15.53
N LEU A 5 70.68 -27.50 -14.96
CA LEU A 5 70.18 -26.94 -13.71
C LEU A 5 68.85 -26.18 -14.01
N SER A 6 67.76 -26.72 -13.53
CA SER A 6 66.42 -26.07 -13.69
C SER A 6 66.21 -25.08 -12.57
N ILE A 7 66.14 -23.79 -12.92
CA ILE A 7 65.83 -22.69 -11.98
C ILE A 7 64.33 -22.52 -11.96
N SER A 8 63.69 -22.90 -10.84
CA SER A 8 62.26 -22.64 -10.58
C SER A 8 62.08 -21.25 -10.01
N VAL A 9 61.52 -20.36 -10.81
CA VAL A 9 61.13 -19.03 -10.36
C VAL A 9 59.71 -19.09 -9.75
N ILE A 10 59.65 -18.97 -8.42
CA ILE A 10 58.37 -18.86 -7.69
C ILE A 10 57.92 -17.38 -7.78
N LEU A 11 56.95 -17.12 -8.65
CA LEU A 11 56.27 -15.82 -8.71
C LEU A 11 55.22 -15.76 -7.59
N SER A 12 55.59 -15.10 -6.48
CA SER A 12 54.68 -14.81 -5.39
C SER A 12 53.72 -13.68 -5.83
N GLY A 13 52.59 -14.07 -6.40
CA GLY A 13 51.50 -13.13 -6.76
C GLY A 13 50.75 -12.66 -5.52
N CYS A 14 50.97 -11.42 -5.13
CA CYS A 14 50.13 -10.71 -4.17
C CYS A 14 48.72 -10.54 -4.77
N ILE A 15 47.81 -11.44 -4.39
CA ILE A 15 46.37 -11.26 -4.68
C ILE A 15 45.87 -10.15 -3.73
N LYS A 16 45.76 -8.92 -4.26
CA LYS A 16 45.03 -7.86 -3.63
C LYS A 16 43.55 -8.30 -3.55
N ASN A 17 43.07 -8.61 -2.35
CA ASN A 17 41.67 -8.75 -2.07
C ASN A 17 40.99 -7.43 -2.41
N ILE A 18 40.39 -7.36 -3.60
CA ILE A 18 39.41 -6.34 -3.91
C ILE A 18 38.16 -6.71 -3.08
N HIS A 19 37.99 -6.00 -1.97
CA HIS A 19 36.73 -5.98 -1.26
C HIS A 19 35.69 -5.47 -2.25
N GLN A 20 34.96 -6.39 -2.88
CA GLN A 20 33.71 -6.03 -3.52
C GLN A 20 32.80 -5.55 -2.37
N ALA A 21 32.64 -4.24 -2.28
CA ALA A 21 31.55 -3.65 -1.56
C ALA A 21 30.28 -4.09 -2.30
N GLU A 22 29.72 -5.22 -1.89
CA GLU A 22 28.37 -5.58 -2.24
C GLU A 22 27.48 -4.45 -1.74
N LEU A 23 27.02 -3.63 -2.69
CA LEU A 23 25.91 -2.73 -2.48
C LEU A 23 24.74 -3.62 -2.06
N HIS A 24 24.57 -3.77 -0.76
CA HIS A 24 23.32 -4.25 -0.20
C HIS A 24 22.26 -3.28 -0.66
N HIS A 25 21.63 -3.58 -1.81
CA HIS A 25 20.27 -3.12 -2.09
C HIS A 25 19.43 -3.75 -0.99
N GLY A 26 19.33 -3.03 0.13
CA GLY A 26 18.50 -3.42 1.24
C GLY A 26 17.12 -3.73 0.68
N GLN A 27 16.63 -4.93 0.98
CA GLN A 27 15.27 -5.36 0.70
C GLN A 27 14.31 -4.49 1.52
N THR A 28 14.03 -3.29 1.04
CA THR A 28 13.01 -2.40 1.62
C THR A 28 11.59 -2.87 1.34
N SER A 29 11.43 -3.82 0.40
CA SER A 29 10.14 -4.34 -0.03
C SER A 29 9.34 -5.10 1.05
N ASN A 30 10.01 -5.59 2.11
CA ASN A 30 9.35 -6.31 3.21
C ASN A 30 8.81 -5.41 4.34
N MET A 31 8.96 -4.09 4.24
CA MET A 31 8.53 -3.18 5.31
C MET A 31 7.11 -2.66 5.11
N ILE A 32 6.61 -2.62 3.88
CA ILE A 32 5.25 -2.22 3.56
C ILE A 32 4.38 -3.47 3.38
N HIS A 33 3.34 -3.57 4.18
CA HIS A 33 2.33 -4.63 4.11
C HIS A 33 0.99 -4.03 3.75
N ILE A 34 0.28 -4.69 2.83
CA ILE A 34 -1.06 -4.29 2.40
C ILE A 34 -2.05 -5.31 2.95
N HIS A 35 -3.10 -4.82 3.60
CA HIS A 35 -4.14 -5.63 4.21
C HIS A 35 -5.52 -5.15 3.80
N ASN A 36 -6.49 -6.06 3.85
CA ASN A 36 -7.91 -5.78 3.62
C ASN A 36 -8.16 -5.03 2.30
N GLN A 37 -7.33 -5.29 1.29
CA GLN A 37 -7.51 -4.70 -0.03
C GLN A 37 -8.76 -5.26 -0.71
N TRP A 38 -9.55 -4.37 -1.27
CA TRP A 38 -10.74 -4.73 -2.04
C TRP A 38 -11.10 -3.64 -3.04
N VAL A 39 -11.83 -4.01 -4.08
CA VAL A 39 -12.33 -3.11 -5.10
C VAL A 39 -13.86 -3.13 -5.07
N ARG A 40 -14.49 -1.99 -5.22
CA ARG A 40 -15.95 -1.88 -5.22
C ARG A 40 -16.53 -2.47 -6.50
N ALA A 41 -17.46 -3.42 -6.38
CA ALA A 41 -18.30 -3.85 -7.49
C ALA A 41 -19.21 -2.71 -7.94
N VAL A 42 -19.41 -2.58 -9.24
CA VAL A 42 -20.23 -1.51 -9.81
C VAL A 42 -21.21 -2.05 -10.87
N PRO A 43 -22.35 -1.37 -11.07
CA PRO A 43 -23.28 -1.74 -12.14
C PRO A 43 -22.59 -1.76 -13.51
N PRO A 44 -23.04 -2.60 -14.46
CA PRO A 44 -22.42 -2.73 -15.80
C PRO A 44 -22.30 -1.44 -16.60
N VAL A 45 -23.14 -0.46 -16.30
CA VAL A 45 -23.13 0.87 -16.97
C VAL A 45 -22.15 1.85 -16.32
N SER A 46 -21.54 1.52 -15.18
CA SER A 46 -20.56 2.37 -14.52
C SER A 46 -19.18 2.17 -15.13
N HIS A 47 -18.52 3.27 -15.41
CA HIS A 47 -17.13 3.30 -15.89
C HIS A 47 -16.15 3.72 -14.80
N ILE A 48 -16.61 3.82 -13.54
CA ILE A 48 -15.81 4.28 -12.40
C ILE A 48 -16.01 3.33 -11.22
N SER A 49 -14.89 2.96 -10.58
CA SER A 49 -14.87 2.21 -9.33
C SER A 49 -13.83 2.80 -8.37
N ALA A 50 -13.67 2.19 -7.20
CA ALA A 50 -12.66 2.57 -6.23
C ALA A 50 -12.06 1.33 -5.54
N ALA A 51 -10.75 1.42 -5.23
CA ALA A 51 -10.06 0.45 -4.44
C ALA A 51 -9.71 1.03 -3.06
N TYR A 52 -9.71 0.14 -2.06
CA TYR A 52 -9.50 0.44 -0.66
C TYR A 52 -8.54 -0.58 -0.05
N MET A 53 -7.80 -0.19 0.98
CA MET A 53 -6.83 -1.05 1.66
C MET A 53 -6.29 -0.40 2.92
N SER A 54 -5.66 -1.20 3.77
CA SER A 54 -4.80 -0.72 4.86
C SER A 54 -3.35 -0.91 4.45
N ILE A 55 -2.55 0.15 4.55
CA ILE A 55 -1.11 0.15 4.29
C ILE A 55 -0.41 0.21 5.65
N ILE A 56 0.40 -0.79 5.98
CA ILE A 56 1.16 -0.84 7.23
C ILE A 56 2.64 -0.72 6.88
N ASN A 57 3.32 0.24 7.52
CA ASN A 57 4.76 0.44 7.40
C ASN A 57 5.46 -0.07 8.67
N HIS A 58 6.10 -1.22 8.59
CA HIS A 58 6.91 -1.78 9.68
C HIS A 58 8.34 -1.21 9.72
N GLY A 59 8.68 -0.34 8.80
CA GLY A 59 9.99 0.30 8.72
C GLY A 59 10.19 1.40 9.76
N SER A 60 11.44 1.76 9.99
CA SER A 60 11.84 2.87 10.87
C SER A 60 11.82 4.24 10.20
N MET A 61 11.52 4.30 8.90
CA MET A 61 11.38 5.52 8.11
C MET A 61 9.97 5.62 7.55
N GLU A 62 9.47 6.85 7.43
CA GLU A 62 8.22 7.12 6.71
C GLU A 62 8.35 6.77 5.22
N ASP A 63 7.23 6.42 4.61
CA ASP A 63 7.14 6.20 3.16
C ASP A 63 5.94 6.95 2.59
N GLN A 64 5.84 7.01 1.26
CA GLN A 64 4.76 7.68 0.55
C GLN A 64 4.26 6.78 -0.58
N LEU A 65 2.94 6.54 -0.62
CA LEU A 65 2.29 5.96 -1.79
C LEU A 65 2.15 7.05 -2.85
N LEU A 66 2.88 6.93 -3.95
CA LEU A 66 2.95 7.93 -5.01
C LEU A 66 1.96 7.67 -6.14
N ALA A 67 1.71 6.41 -6.47
CA ALA A 67 0.83 6.02 -7.56
C ALA A 67 0.33 4.59 -7.38
N VAL A 68 -0.77 4.27 -8.06
CA VAL A 68 -1.27 2.90 -8.21
C VAL A 68 -1.53 2.65 -9.70
N GLN A 69 -1.22 1.44 -10.16
CA GLN A 69 -1.46 0.99 -11.53
C GLN A 69 -2.29 -0.29 -11.55
N THR A 70 -3.11 -0.45 -12.57
CA THR A 70 -3.86 -1.67 -12.86
C THR A 70 -4.20 -1.74 -14.35
N SER A 71 -4.41 -2.94 -14.85
CA SER A 71 -4.97 -3.16 -16.20
C SER A 71 -6.51 -3.04 -16.25
N ALA A 72 -7.17 -2.90 -15.10
CA ALA A 72 -8.62 -2.85 -15.00
C ALA A 72 -9.23 -1.47 -15.37
N ALA A 73 -8.41 -0.41 -15.44
CA ALA A 73 -8.84 0.95 -15.74
C ALA A 73 -7.79 1.69 -16.57
N GLU A 74 -8.23 2.63 -17.43
CA GLU A 74 -7.32 3.46 -18.24
C GLU A 74 -6.63 4.56 -17.40
N VAL A 75 -7.33 5.08 -16.37
CA VAL A 75 -6.84 6.15 -15.51
C VAL A 75 -6.99 5.72 -14.06
N VAL A 76 -5.92 5.88 -13.28
CA VAL A 76 -5.89 5.56 -11.86
C VAL A 76 -5.36 6.77 -11.11
N GLU A 77 -6.11 7.24 -10.12
CA GLU A 77 -5.77 8.41 -9.32
C GLU A 77 -5.97 8.12 -7.83
N ILE A 78 -5.16 8.73 -6.98
CA ILE A 78 -5.38 8.69 -5.54
C ILE A 78 -6.16 9.94 -5.15
N HIS A 79 -7.28 9.75 -4.48
CA HIS A 79 -8.18 10.82 -4.03
C HIS A 79 -8.30 10.84 -2.51
N ASN A 80 -8.68 12.00 -1.99
CA ASN A 80 -9.15 12.16 -0.63
C ASN A 80 -10.51 12.86 -0.64
N VAL A 81 -11.20 12.80 0.50
CA VAL A 81 -12.51 13.44 0.69
C VAL A 81 -12.38 14.55 1.72
N LYS A 82 -12.94 15.72 1.42
CA LYS A 82 -13.08 16.82 2.37
C LYS A 82 -14.55 17.21 2.53
N LYS A 83 -14.89 17.71 3.70
CA LYS A 83 -16.20 18.28 3.98
C LYS A 83 -16.05 19.80 4.03
N GLU A 84 -16.68 20.49 3.10
CA GLU A 84 -16.76 21.96 3.05
C GLU A 84 -18.20 22.40 2.98
N ASN A 85 -18.61 23.33 3.83
CA ASN A 85 -19.97 23.88 3.87
C ASN A 85 -21.09 22.82 3.94
N GLY A 86 -20.83 21.71 4.65
CA GLY A 86 -21.79 20.60 4.76
C GLY A 86 -21.77 19.62 3.59
N MET A 87 -21.07 19.91 2.49
CA MET A 87 -20.94 19.04 1.33
C MET A 87 -19.63 18.24 1.37
N MET A 88 -19.70 16.99 0.91
CA MET A 88 -18.53 16.14 0.73
C MET A 88 -18.03 16.28 -0.71
N SER A 89 -16.76 16.61 -0.88
CA SER A 89 -16.11 16.66 -2.20
C SER A 89 -14.85 15.82 -2.23
N MET A 90 -14.62 15.11 -3.34
CA MET A 90 -13.41 14.35 -3.61
C MET A 90 -12.43 15.21 -4.40
N TYR A 91 -11.15 15.06 -4.13
CA TYR A 91 -10.09 15.75 -4.85
C TYR A 91 -8.85 14.85 -4.97
N PRO A 92 -8.10 14.95 -6.09
CA PRO A 92 -6.88 14.19 -6.27
C PRO A 92 -5.79 14.67 -5.32
N VAL A 93 -4.97 13.72 -4.85
CA VAL A 93 -3.77 13.99 -4.04
C VAL A 93 -2.53 13.46 -4.76
N LYS A 94 -1.40 14.10 -4.52
CA LYS A 94 -0.12 13.71 -5.16
C LYS A 94 0.48 12.47 -4.55
N PHE A 95 0.26 12.25 -3.26
CA PHE A 95 0.77 11.10 -2.50
C PHE A 95 -0.04 10.92 -1.22
N VAL A 96 0.16 9.77 -0.58
CA VAL A 96 -0.38 9.45 0.74
C VAL A 96 0.79 9.07 1.65
N ASP A 97 0.95 9.78 2.75
CA ASP A 97 2.00 9.51 3.74
C ASP A 97 1.66 8.26 4.56
N VAL A 98 2.70 7.45 4.82
CA VAL A 98 2.64 6.27 5.69
C VAL A 98 3.77 6.38 6.71
N SER A 99 3.43 6.79 7.93
CA SER A 99 4.39 7.03 9.00
C SER A 99 5.22 5.78 9.32
N ALA A 100 6.45 5.97 9.79
CA ALA A 100 7.31 4.89 10.30
C ALA A 100 6.62 4.14 11.44
N GLY A 101 6.61 2.81 11.39
CA GLY A 101 5.94 1.95 12.38
C GLY A 101 4.42 2.16 12.46
N GLY A 102 3.83 2.87 11.49
CA GLY A 102 2.42 3.25 11.48
C GLY A 102 1.62 2.58 10.37
N SER A 103 0.38 3.03 10.25
CA SER A 103 -0.52 2.59 9.18
C SER A 103 -1.31 3.75 8.60
N GLN A 104 -1.70 3.59 7.34
CA GLN A 104 -2.60 4.50 6.64
C GLN A 104 -3.74 3.72 6.02
N GLU A 105 -4.97 4.13 6.30
CA GLU A 105 -6.16 3.53 5.71
C GLU A 105 -6.62 4.30 4.47
N LEU A 106 -6.87 3.56 3.40
CA LEU A 106 -7.65 3.98 2.25
C LEU A 106 -9.04 3.36 2.38
N LYS A 107 -10.06 4.19 2.66
CA LYS A 107 -11.43 3.77 2.98
C LYS A 107 -12.49 4.69 2.39
N PRO A 108 -13.74 4.23 2.26
CA PRO A 108 -14.85 5.12 1.88
C PRO A 108 -14.94 6.34 2.80
N GLY A 109 -15.04 7.53 2.19
CA GLY A 109 -15.08 8.79 2.92
C GLY A 109 -13.72 9.37 3.33
N GLY A 110 -12.62 8.73 2.96
CA GLY A 110 -11.25 9.18 3.17
C GLY A 110 -10.39 9.01 1.92
N TYR A 111 -9.09 8.73 2.10
CA TYR A 111 -8.23 8.34 0.99
C TYR A 111 -8.77 7.09 0.29
N HIS A 112 -8.66 7.05 -1.02
CA HIS A 112 -9.03 5.90 -1.87
C HIS A 112 -8.36 5.98 -3.23
N VAL A 113 -8.29 4.85 -3.93
CA VAL A 113 -7.79 4.77 -5.29
C VAL A 113 -8.98 4.77 -6.24
N MET A 114 -9.10 5.79 -7.08
CA MET A 114 -10.11 5.88 -8.13
C MET A 114 -9.67 5.09 -9.36
N LEU A 115 -10.53 4.21 -9.84
CA LEU A 115 -10.40 3.47 -11.09
C LEU A 115 -11.37 4.09 -12.10
N ILE A 116 -10.83 4.85 -13.05
CA ILE A 116 -11.60 5.68 -13.99
C ILE A 116 -11.47 5.08 -15.39
N LYS A 117 -12.57 5.05 -16.14
CA LYS A 117 -12.66 4.39 -17.44
C LYS A 117 -12.31 2.90 -17.33
N LEU A 118 -13.12 2.17 -16.58
CA LEU A 118 -12.99 0.72 -16.46
C LEU A 118 -13.00 0.05 -17.83
N VAL A 119 -12.03 -0.83 -18.06
CA VAL A 119 -11.91 -1.62 -19.31
C VAL A 119 -13.07 -2.61 -19.44
N LYS A 120 -13.56 -3.14 -18.32
CA LYS A 120 -14.74 -4.01 -18.22
C LYS A 120 -15.49 -3.75 -16.90
N PRO A 121 -16.80 -4.06 -16.83
CA PRO A 121 -17.53 -4.00 -15.59
C PRO A 121 -16.90 -4.90 -14.52
N LEU A 122 -16.81 -4.42 -13.28
CA LEU A 122 -16.28 -5.17 -12.13
C LEU A 122 -17.44 -5.76 -11.32
N LYS A 123 -17.52 -7.08 -11.25
CA LYS A 123 -18.59 -7.84 -10.57
C LYS A 123 -18.05 -8.43 -9.28
N VAL A 124 -18.94 -8.64 -8.31
CA VAL A 124 -18.60 -9.38 -7.08
C VAL A 124 -18.02 -10.76 -7.43
N GLY A 125 -16.85 -11.06 -6.84
CA GLY A 125 -16.11 -12.29 -7.10
C GLY A 125 -15.02 -12.18 -8.16
N ASP A 126 -14.96 -11.08 -8.93
CA ASP A 126 -13.79 -10.76 -9.76
C ASP A 126 -12.58 -10.44 -8.88
N GLU A 127 -11.40 -10.47 -9.48
CA GLU A 127 -10.15 -10.03 -8.85
C GLU A 127 -9.48 -8.96 -9.71
N VAL A 128 -8.85 -8.00 -9.06
CA VAL A 128 -8.10 -6.92 -9.68
C VAL A 128 -6.66 -6.90 -9.16
N GLU A 129 -5.69 -7.02 -10.04
CA GLU A 129 -4.29 -6.81 -9.70
C GLU A 129 -4.00 -5.32 -9.61
N LEU A 130 -3.40 -4.90 -8.49
CA LEU A 130 -2.96 -3.52 -8.24
C LEU A 130 -1.45 -3.52 -8.01
N THR A 131 -0.74 -2.61 -8.67
CA THR A 131 0.68 -2.32 -8.40
C THR A 131 0.78 -0.96 -7.73
N LEU A 132 1.15 -0.95 -6.46
CA LEU A 132 1.34 0.24 -5.66
C LEU A 132 2.81 0.70 -5.77
N HIS A 133 3.03 1.97 -6.05
CA HIS A 133 4.35 2.57 -6.18
C HIS A 133 4.66 3.42 -4.96
N PHE A 134 5.58 2.97 -4.13
CA PHE A 134 6.06 3.67 -2.96
C PHE A 134 7.37 4.39 -3.25
N LYS A 135 7.61 5.49 -2.55
CA LYS A 135 8.81 6.31 -2.70
C LYS A 135 10.08 5.56 -2.31
N ASN A 136 10.05 4.86 -1.18
CA ASN A 136 11.21 4.16 -0.62
C ASN A 136 11.09 2.64 -0.81
N ALA A 137 9.94 2.04 -0.52
CA ALA A 137 9.73 0.59 -0.64
C ALA A 137 9.62 0.10 -2.10
N GLY A 138 9.48 1.01 -3.07
CA GLY A 138 9.35 0.65 -4.48
C GLY A 138 7.96 0.11 -4.83
N MET A 139 7.91 -0.95 -5.65
CA MET A 139 6.64 -1.51 -6.14
C MET A 139 6.17 -2.68 -5.29
N VAL A 140 4.91 -2.61 -4.85
CA VAL A 140 4.22 -3.69 -4.13
C VAL A 140 3.01 -4.11 -4.95
N LYS A 141 2.94 -5.40 -5.33
CA LYS A 141 1.81 -5.97 -6.06
C LYS A 141 0.86 -6.68 -5.11
N VAL A 142 -0.44 -6.47 -5.30
CA VAL A 142 -1.49 -7.15 -4.55
C VAL A 142 -2.65 -7.51 -5.45
N THR A 143 -3.35 -8.58 -5.11
CA THR A 143 -4.62 -8.95 -5.72
C THR A 143 -5.76 -8.54 -4.79
N ALA A 144 -6.70 -7.75 -5.29
CA ALA A 144 -7.82 -7.22 -4.54
C ALA A 144 -9.13 -7.86 -5.04
N PRO A 145 -9.89 -8.56 -4.20
CA PRO A 145 -11.20 -9.09 -4.56
C PRO A 145 -12.19 -7.96 -4.83
N VAL A 146 -13.07 -8.15 -5.81
CA VAL A 146 -14.18 -7.24 -6.09
C VAL A 146 -15.36 -7.58 -5.18
N MET A 147 -15.80 -6.62 -4.39
CA MET A 147 -16.83 -6.81 -3.36
C MET A 147 -17.93 -5.75 -3.44
N GLY A 148 -19.15 -6.11 -3.04
CA GLY A 148 -20.29 -5.17 -3.02
C GLY A 148 -20.23 -4.15 -1.86
N SER A 149 -19.53 -4.49 -0.79
CA SER A 149 -19.37 -3.66 0.41
C SER A 149 -18.09 -4.04 1.15
N MET A 150 -17.67 -3.20 2.10
CA MET A 150 -16.52 -3.46 2.96
C MET A 150 -16.63 -4.85 3.65
N PRO A 151 -15.53 -5.60 3.78
CA PRO A 151 -15.52 -6.86 4.53
C PRO A 151 -16.07 -6.65 5.95
N LYS A 152 -17.02 -7.49 6.38
CA LYS A 152 -17.52 -7.47 7.77
C LYS A 152 -16.41 -8.02 8.68
N GLY A 153 -15.71 -7.15 9.40
CA GLY A 153 -14.68 -7.60 10.34
C GLY A 153 -13.97 -6.52 11.13
N GLU A 154 -14.00 -5.26 10.70
CA GLU A 154 -13.13 -4.22 11.30
C GLU A 154 -13.83 -2.89 11.63
N MET A 155 -15.13 -2.89 11.88
CA MET A 155 -15.71 -1.77 12.62
C MET A 155 -15.56 -2.03 14.11
N LYS A 156 -14.44 -1.66 14.71
CA LYS A 156 -14.40 -1.34 16.13
C LYS A 156 -15.17 -0.03 16.29
N HIS A 157 -16.45 -0.15 16.53
CA HIS A 157 -17.25 0.94 17.07
C HIS A 157 -16.75 1.16 18.49
N ASP A 158 -15.96 2.21 18.72
CA ASP A 158 -15.84 2.83 20.02
C ASP A 158 -17.17 3.56 20.31
N THR A 159 -18.18 2.78 20.63
CA THR A 159 -19.40 3.31 21.25
C THR A 159 -19.01 3.63 22.68
N LYS A 160 -18.61 4.87 22.94
CA LYS A 160 -18.72 5.43 24.30
C LYS A 160 -20.20 5.48 24.62
N GLU A 161 -20.65 4.51 25.40
CA GLU A 161 -21.94 4.57 26.07
C GLU A 161 -21.94 5.81 26.95
N HIS A 162 -22.72 6.81 26.57
CA HIS A 162 -23.16 7.86 27.47
C HIS A 162 -24.19 7.21 28.40
N GLU A 163 -23.72 6.82 29.56
CA GLU A 163 -24.55 6.44 30.70
C GLU A 163 -25.32 7.70 31.14
N SER A 164 -26.59 7.77 30.74
CA SER A 164 -27.53 8.78 31.20
C SER A 164 -27.88 8.43 32.65
N LEU A 165 -27.36 9.21 33.59
CA LEU A 165 -27.78 9.19 34.96
C LEU A 165 -29.21 9.79 35.06
N ASP A 166 -30.20 8.92 35.13
CA ASP A 166 -31.55 9.27 35.47
C ASP A 166 -31.58 9.69 36.94
N HIS A 167 -31.75 11.00 37.17
CA HIS A 167 -32.07 11.58 38.48
C HIS A 167 -33.57 11.34 38.75
N ALA A 168 -33.86 10.29 39.50
CA ALA A 168 -35.17 10.14 40.12
C ALA A 168 -35.29 11.15 41.26
N GLY A 169 -35.97 12.26 41.01
CA GLY A 169 -36.44 13.21 42.04
C GLY A 169 -37.69 12.67 42.72
N SER A 170 -37.52 12.25 43.98
CA SER A 170 -38.61 11.98 44.92
C SER A 170 -39.19 13.30 45.39
N HIS A 171 -40.52 13.49 45.25
CA HIS A 171 -41.27 14.48 45.95
C HIS A 171 -42.16 13.80 47.00
N ASP A 172 -41.89 14.13 48.26
CA ASP A 172 -42.90 14.23 49.32
C ASP A 172 -43.39 15.64 49.40
#